data_827b6225b24604fe2437bb4cb9fd81d6
#
_entry.id   827b6225b24604fe2437bb4cb9fd81d6
#
_cell.length_a   1.000
_cell.length_b   1.000
_cell.length_c   1.000
_cell.angle_alpha   90.00
_cell.angle_beta   90.00
_cell.angle_gamma   90.00
#
_symmetry.space_group_name_H-M   'P 1'
#
loop_
_entity.id
_entity.type
_entity.pdbx_description
1 polymer ?
#
loop_
_entity_poly.entity_id
_entity_poly.type
_entity_poly.pdbx_seq_one_letter_code
_entity_poly.pdbx_strand_id
1 'polypeptide(L)'
;MKTWWGICALCGLGTLAAPAAVDEVKGGKAVDTRVFELRTYYAAPGKLNALHARFRDHTNKIFQKHGMTIIGFWTPTDEKGSSNKLIYILAFPSRAAAEKSWKAFRDDPEWKAAKAASEKDGVLVDKVESVFMKATDYSPLK
;
A
#
# COMPACT_ATOMS: atom_id res chain seq x y z
N MET A 1 -23.09 83.01 4.12
CA MET A 1 -23.07 83.27 5.58
C MET A 1 -22.27 82.17 6.26
N LYS A 2 -21.15 82.57 6.87
CA LYS A 2 -20.54 82.10 8.16
C LYS A 2 -20.22 80.60 8.23
N THR A 3 -18.92 80.22 8.10
CA THR A 3 -17.86 80.08 9.14
C THR A 3 -18.13 78.91 10.09
N TRP A 4 -17.23 77.99 10.35
CA TRP A 4 -15.93 78.02 11.04
C TRP A 4 -15.41 76.57 11.19
N TRP A 5 -14.22 76.27 10.85
CA TRP A 5 -13.01 75.90 11.62
C TRP A 5 -13.12 74.76 12.65
N GLY A 6 -12.23 73.87 12.55
CA GLY A 6 -11.87 72.92 13.59
C GLY A 6 -10.79 71.92 13.13
N ILE A 7 -9.52 72.35 13.31
CA ILE A 7 -8.34 71.52 13.20
C ILE A 7 -8.27 70.65 14.46
N CYS A 8 -8.06 69.36 14.32
CA CYS A 8 -7.39 68.57 15.34
C CYS A 8 -6.53 67.48 14.70
N ALA A 9 -5.24 67.73 14.77
CA ALA A 9 -4.22 66.72 14.52
C ALA A 9 -4.17 65.76 15.73
N LEU A 10 -4.20 64.48 15.48
CA LEU A 10 -3.77 63.50 16.46
C LEU A 10 -2.99 62.40 15.74
N CYS A 11 -1.69 62.38 16.04
CA CYS A 11 -0.75 61.32 15.77
C CYS A 11 -1.29 59.96 16.29
N GLY A 12 -1.46 59.00 15.41
CA GLY A 12 -1.65 57.62 15.79
C GLY A 12 -0.44 56.82 15.34
N LEU A 13 0.38 56.38 16.28
CA LEU A 13 1.51 55.49 16.07
C LEU A 13 1.02 54.22 15.37
N GLY A 14 1.45 54.01 14.13
CA GLY A 14 1.34 52.74 13.46
C GLY A 14 2.34 51.76 14.06
N THR A 15 1.86 50.83 14.86
CA THR A 15 2.63 49.64 15.23
C THR A 15 2.82 48.77 13.99
N LEU A 16 4.05 48.76 13.47
CA LEU A 16 4.48 47.73 12.50
C LEU A 16 4.45 46.39 13.23
N ALA A 17 3.46 45.58 12.92
CA ALA A 17 3.50 44.15 13.24
C ALA A 17 4.59 43.50 12.37
N ALA A 18 5.63 43.01 13.02
CA ALA A 18 6.63 42.17 12.37
C ALA A 18 5.98 40.92 11.81
N PRO A 19 6.33 40.48 10.62
CA PRO A 19 5.85 39.21 10.11
C PRO A 19 6.38 38.09 11.03
N ALA A 20 5.46 37.24 11.49
CA ALA A 20 5.81 36.02 12.21
C ALA A 20 6.76 35.19 11.33
N ALA A 21 7.94 34.90 11.90
CA ALA A 21 8.88 33.96 11.26
C ALA A 21 8.15 32.63 11.06
N VAL A 22 7.89 32.29 9.82
CA VAL A 22 7.51 30.93 9.44
C VAL A 22 8.72 30.06 9.73
N ASP A 23 8.61 29.22 10.77
CA ASP A 23 9.58 28.17 11.05
C ASP A 23 9.72 27.33 9.77
N GLU A 24 10.88 27.46 9.15
CA GLU A 24 11.30 26.61 8.06
C GLU A 24 11.44 25.19 8.60
N VAL A 25 10.39 24.37 8.38
CA VAL A 25 10.44 22.95 8.68
C VAL A 25 11.58 22.38 7.84
N LYS A 26 12.77 22.27 8.45
CA LYS A 26 13.90 21.56 7.89
C LYS A 26 13.41 20.24 7.36
N GLY A 27 13.54 20.04 6.04
CA GLY A 27 13.15 18.83 5.33
C GLY A 27 13.80 17.58 5.91
N GLY A 28 13.20 17.05 6.95
CA GLY A 28 13.50 15.70 7.39
C GLY A 28 13.13 14.78 6.23
N LYS A 29 14.11 14.05 5.70
CA LYS A 29 13.90 13.00 4.72
C LYS A 29 12.77 12.12 5.24
N ALA A 30 11.62 12.12 4.55
CA ALA A 30 10.47 11.34 4.97
C ALA A 30 10.94 9.89 5.21
N VAL A 31 10.76 9.41 6.43
CA VAL A 31 11.14 8.03 6.76
C VAL A 31 10.23 7.15 5.93
N ASP A 32 10.79 6.39 5.00
CA ASP A 32 10.03 5.41 4.21
C ASP A 32 9.56 4.31 5.16
N THR A 33 8.28 4.36 5.51
CA THR A 33 7.61 3.38 6.38
C THR A 33 7.06 2.20 5.60
N ARG A 34 7.21 2.22 4.28
CA ARG A 34 6.69 1.18 3.41
C ARG A 34 7.29 -0.18 3.75
N VAL A 35 6.43 -1.18 3.78
CA VAL A 35 6.83 -2.57 3.99
C VAL A 35 6.45 -3.41 2.77
N PHE A 36 7.23 -4.41 2.50
CA PHE A 36 7.01 -5.38 1.44
C PHE A 36 6.69 -6.73 2.06
N GLU A 37 5.76 -7.46 1.49
CA GLU A 37 5.45 -8.82 1.89
C GLU A 37 5.74 -9.78 0.75
N LEU A 38 6.76 -10.60 0.91
CA LEU A 38 7.04 -11.74 0.03
C LEU A 38 6.14 -12.90 0.46
N ARG A 39 5.39 -13.44 -0.50
CA ARG A 39 4.57 -14.62 -0.27
C ARG A 39 4.94 -15.71 -1.26
N THR A 40 5.10 -16.91 -0.72
CA THR A 40 5.29 -18.13 -1.52
C THR A 40 4.10 -19.03 -1.29
N TYR A 41 3.37 -19.29 -2.36
CA TYR A 41 2.27 -20.23 -2.38
C TYR A 41 2.74 -21.57 -2.95
N TYR A 42 2.46 -22.63 -2.23
CA TYR A 42 2.68 -23.99 -2.69
C TYR A 42 1.33 -24.53 -3.15
N ALA A 43 1.18 -24.67 -4.47
CA ALA A 43 -0.04 -25.22 -5.04
C ALA A 43 -0.13 -26.72 -4.75
N ALA A 44 -1.35 -27.20 -4.55
CA ALA A 44 -1.64 -28.62 -4.50
C ALA A 44 -1.22 -29.31 -5.82
N PRO A 45 -0.93 -30.61 -5.80
CA PRO A 45 -0.49 -31.33 -7.00
C PRO A 45 -1.39 -31.09 -8.21
N GLY A 46 -0.80 -30.61 -9.32
CA GLY A 46 -1.52 -30.30 -10.56
C GLY A 46 -2.40 -29.05 -10.54
N LYS A 47 -2.43 -28.28 -9.43
CA LYS A 47 -3.32 -27.11 -9.26
C LYS A 47 -2.67 -25.76 -9.59
N LEU A 48 -1.38 -25.71 -9.96
CA LEU A 48 -0.68 -24.44 -10.21
C LEU A 48 -1.34 -23.60 -11.31
N ASN A 49 -1.77 -24.23 -12.43
CA ASN A 49 -2.44 -23.51 -13.52
C ASN A 49 -3.79 -22.90 -13.08
N ALA A 50 -4.57 -23.64 -12.29
CA ALA A 50 -5.82 -23.13 -11.71
C ALA A 50 -5.56 -22.00 -10.72
N LEU A 51 -4.48 -22.07 -9.95
CA LEU A 51 -4.04 -21.00 -9.06
C LEU A 51 -3.68 -19.73 -9.86
N HIS A 52 -2.92 -19.87 -10.94
CA HIS A 52 -2.60 -18.75 -11.84
C HIS A 52 -3.86 -18.13 -12.45
N ALA A 53 -4.83 -18.93 -12.89
CA ALA A 53 -6.11 -18.43 -13.41
C ALA A 53 -6.84 -17.60 -12.34
N ARG A 54 -6.98 -18.12 -11.11
CA ARG A 54 -7.60 -17.38 -10.01
C ARG A 54 -6.91 -16.03 -9.73
N PHE A 55 -5.58 -15.99 -9.77
CA PHE A 55 -4.84 -14.73 -9.58
C PHE A 55 -5.10 -13.75 -10.72
N ARG A 56 -5.02 -14.20 -11.97
CA ARG A 56 -5.22 -13.38 -13.18
C ARG A 56 -6.63 -12.80 -13.26
N ASP A 57 -7.61 -13.63 -12.99
CA ASP A 57 -9.00 -13.29 -13.30
C ASP A 57 -9.69 -12.58 -12.12
N HIS A 58 -9.25 -12.84 -10.89
CA HIS A 58 -9.92 -12.35 -9.68
C HIS A 58 -8.97 -11.68 -8.67
N THR A 59 -7.97 -12.42 -8.17
CA THR A 59 -7.21 -12.02 -6.98
C THR A 59 -6.52 -10.68 -7.14
N ASN A 60 -5.90 -10.41 -8.31
CA ASN A 60 -5.17 -9.16 -8.56
C ASN A 60 -6.06 -7.93 -8.45
N LYS A 61 -7.26 -7.98 -8.99
CA LYS A 61 -8.23 -6.87 -8.91
C LYS A 61 -8.68 -6.62 -7.46
N ILE A 62 -8.89 -7.70 -6.72
CA ILE A 62 -9.33 -7.61 -5.32
C ILE A 62 -8.19 -7.11 -4.42
N PHE A 63 -6.93 -7.48 -4.69
CA PHE A 63 -5.77 -6.90 -4.01
C PHE A 63 -5.74 -5.38 -4.18
N GLN A 64 -5.86 -4.89 -5.42
CA GLN A 64 -5.86 -3.46 -5.71
C GLN A 64 -7.05 -2.74 -5.05
N LYS A 65 -8.24 -3.33 -5.08
CA LYS A 65 -9.45 -2.84 -4.40
C LYS A 65 -9.22 -2.59 -2.91
N HIS A 66 -8.40 -3.42 -2.26
CA HIS A 66 -8.07 -3.30 -0.84
C HIS A 66 -6.74 -2.59 -0.56
N GLY A 67 -6.22 -1.81 -1.51
CA GLY A 67 -5.06 -0.95 -1.31
C GLY A 67 -3.73 -1.71 -1.23
N MET A 68 -3.66 -2.93 -1.74
CA MET A 68 -2.42 -3.69 -1.85
C MET A 68 -1.71 -3.33 -3.16
N THR A 69 -0.49 -2.81 -3.07
CA THR A 69 0.32 -2.52 -4.27
C THR A 69 1.04 -3.78 -4.72
N ILE A 70 0.73 -4.24 -5.92
CA ILE A 70 1.40 -5.40 -6.52
C ILE A 70 2.76 -4.99 -7.08
N ILE A 71 3.83 -5.62 -6.61
CA ILE A 71 5.18 -5.44 -7.15
C ILE A 71 5.41 -6.41 -8.31
N GLY A 72 5.04 -7.67 -8.15
CA GLY A 72 5.13 -8.66 -9.22
C GLY A 72 4.83 -10.07 -8.77
N PHE A 73 4.80 -10.98 -9.76
CA PHE A 73 4.55 -12.41 -9.59
C PHE A 73 5.61 -13.20 -10.33
N TRP A 74 6.07 -14.29 -9.74
CA TRP A 74 7.10 -15.16 -10.32
C TRP A 74 6.76 -16.63 -10.10
N THR A 75 7.21 -17.47 -11.03
CA THR A 75 7.36 -18.91 -10.84
C THR A 75 8.85 -19.24 -10.92
N PRO A 76 9.38 -20.11 -10.07
CA PRO A 76 10.76 -20.59 -10.24
C PRO A 76 10.95 -21.26 -11.59
N THR A 77 12.15 -21.13 -12.16
CA THR A 77 12.52 -21.76 -13.44
C THR A 77 13.39 -23.00 -13.27
N ASP A 78 13.88 -23.27 -12.06
CA ASP A 78 14.65 -24.44 -11.71
C ASP A 78 13.73 -25.67 -11.51
N GLU A 79 14.16 -26.81 -11.93
CA GLU A 79 13.37 -28.06 -11.98
C GLU A 79 12.72 -28.45 -10.66
N LYS A 80 13.35 -28.17 -9.53
CA LYS A 80 12.85 -28.55 -8.21
C LYS A 80 11.76 -27.61 -7.63
N GLY A 81 11.50 -26.49 -8.26
CA GLY A 81 10.61 -25.47 -7.69
C GLY A 81 9.49 -24.97 -8.60
N SER A 82 9.59 -25.23 -9.89
CA SER A 82 8.68 -24.65 -10.89
C SER A 82 7.30 -25.28 -10.94
N SER A 83 7.16 -26.53 -10.52
CA SER A 83 5.95 -27.31 -10.73
C SER A 83 4.78 -26.94 -9.82
N ASN A 84 5.03 -26.27 -8.69
CA ASN A 84 3.98 -26.01 -7.70
C ASN A 84 4.08 -24.67 -6.97
N LYS A 85 4.99 -23.76 -7.35
CA LYS A 85 5.16 -22.51 -6.63
C LYS A 85 4.70 -21.29 -7.41
N LEU A 86 3.96 -20.42 -6.72
CA LEU A 86 3.71 -19.04 -7.10
C LEU A 86 4.31 -18.14 -6.04
N ILE A 87 5.22 -17.26 -6.44
CA ILE A 87 5.88 -16.29 -5.57
C ILE A 87 5.39 -14.91 -5.97
N TYR A 88 5.09 -14.05 -5.00
CA TYR A 88 4.75 -12.67 -5.29
C TYR A 88 5.12 -11.71 -4.16
N ILE A 89 5.24 -10.45 -4.51
CA ILE A 89 5.54 -9.38 -3.56
C ILE A 89 4.44 -8.33 -3.63
N LEU A 90 3.93 -7.96 -2.47
CA LEU A 90 3.04 -6.82 -2.25
C LEU A 90 3.78 -5.75 -1.47
N ALA A 91 3.41 -4.49 -1.71
CA ALA A 91 3.88 -3.37 -0.90
C ALA A 91 2.71 -2.69 -0.20
N PHE A 92 2.98 -2.19 1.01
CA PHE A 92 2.01 -1.50 1.85
C PHE A 92 2.65 -0.25 2.47
N PRO A 93 1.86 0.80 2.76
CA PRO A 93 2.39 2.00 3.43
C PRO A 93 2.98 1.73 4.82
N SER A 94 2.47 0.68 5.51
CA SER A 94 2.96 0.25 6.83
C SER A 94 2.50 -1.17 7.15
N ARG A 95 3.04 -1.75 8.21
CA ARG A 95 2.60 -3.06 8.72
C ARG A 95 1.12 -3.06 9.11
N ALA A 96 0.66 -2.01 9.79
CA ALA A 96 -0.75 -1.87 10.18
C ALA A 96 -1.68 -1.76 8.95
N ALA A 97 -1.23 -1.05 7.90
CA ALA A 97 -1.97 -1.01 6.63
C ALA A 97 -2.07 -2.39 5.99
N ALA A 98 -1.00 -3.19 6.00
CA ALA A 98 -1.03 -4.56 5.50
C ALA A 98 -2.07 -5.42 6.24
N GLU A 99 -2.08 -5.38 7.56
CA GLU A 99 -3.03 -6.14 8.39
C GLU A 99 -4.49 -5.75 8.09
N LYS A 100 -4.76 -4.45 7.96
CA LYS A 100 -6.08 -3.92 7.56
C LYS A 100 -6.50 -4.40 6.17
N SER A 101 -5.60 -4.30 5.19
CA SER A 101 -5.86 -4.72 3.81
C SER A 101 -6.11 -6.22 3.73
N TRP A 102 -5.31 -7.03 4.40
CA TRP A 102 -5.52 -8.48 4.46
C TRP A 102 -6.84 -8.88 5.13
N LYS A 103 -7.24 -8.16 6.19
CA LYS A 103 -8.54 -8.40 6.81
C LYS A 103 -9.67 -8.10 5.81
N ALA A 104 -9.64 -6.93 5.19
CA ALA A 104 -10.65 -6.51 4.21
C ALA A 104 -10.73 -7.48 3.01
N PHE A 105 -9.57 -7.91 2.49
CA PHE A 105 -9.50 -8.91 1.43
C PHE A 105 -10.17 -10.24 1.82
N ARG A 106 -9.85 -10.78 3.01
CA ARG A 106 -10.45 -12.04 3.45
C ARG A 106 -11.96 -11.96 3.67
N ASP A 107 -12.45 -10.79 4.05
CA ASP A 107 -13.88 -10.54 4.31
C ASP A 107 -14.66 -10.23 3.02
N ASP A 108 -13.97 -9.91 1.93
CA ASP A 108 -14.58 -9.51 0.65
C ASP A 108 -15.45 -10.65 0.05
N PRO A 109 -16.73 -10.39 -0.27
CA PRO A 109 -17.60 -11.39 -0.87
C PRO A 109 -17.15 -11.85 -2.24
N GLU A 110 -16.53 -10.98 -3.06
CA GLU A 110 -15.99 -11.36 -4.37
C GLU A 110 -14.83 -12.35 -4.20
N TRP A 111 -13.95 -12.11 -3.22
CA TRP A 111 -12.89 -13.06 -2.90
C TRP A 111 -13.45 -14.41 -2.45
N LYS A 112 -14.41 -14.41 -1.53
CA LYS A 112 -15.04 -15.65 -1.04
C LYS A 112 -15.67 -16.44 -2.17
N ALA A 113 -16.38 -15.78 -3.07
CA ALA A 113 -16.99 -16.41 -4.24
C ALA A 113 -15.95 -16.97 -5.22
N ALA A 114 -14.92 -16.18 -5.55
CA ALA A 114 -13.84 -16.62 -6.45
C ALA A 114 -13.06 -17.80 -5.86
N LYS A 115 -12.77 -17.76 -4.56
CA LYS A 115 -12.12 -18.87 -3.87
C LYS A 115 -12.97 -20.13 -3.92
N ALA A 116 -14.25 -20.06 -3.53
CA ALA A 116 -15.16 -21.20 -3.56
C ALA A 116 -15.33 -21.79 -4.97
N ALA A 117 -15.48 -20.93 -5.98
CA ALA A 117 -15.62 -21.36 -7.37
C ALA A 117 -14.36 -22.09 -7.89
N SER A 118 -13.17 -21.57 -7.55
CA SER A 118 -11.89 -22.15 -8.00
C SER A 118 -11.50 -23.43 -7.26
N GLU A 119 -12.05 -23.66 -6.08
CA GLU A 119 -11.75 -24.81 -5.22
C GLU A 119 -12.85 -25.90 -5.20
N LYS A 120 -13.79 -25.85 -6.18
CA LYS A 120 -14.84 -26.88 -6.31
C LYS A 120 -14.29 -28.31 -6.38
N ASP A 121 -13.16 -28.47 -7.06
CA ASP A 121 -12.49 -29.76 -7.27
C ASP A 121 -11.28 -29.95 -6.33
N GLY A 122 -11.35 -29.35 -5.16
CA GLY A 122 -10.32 -29.40 -4.12
C GLY A 122 -9.52 -28.11 -3.99
N VAL A 123 -8.77 -28.03 -2.89
CA VAL A 123 -7.95 -26.86 -2.56
C VAL A 123 -6.88 -26.59 -3.64
N LEU A 124 -6.61 -25.32 -3.89
CA LEU A 124 -5.55 -24.92 -4.82
C LEU A 124 -4.19 -24.73 -4.14
N VAL A 125 -4.16 -24.47 -2.84
CA VAL A 125 -2.95 -24.12 -2.10
C VAL A 125 -2.85 -24.97 -0.85
N ASP A 126 -1.76 -25.72 -0.75
CA ASP A 126 -1.47 -26.56 0.42
C ASP A 126 -0.77 -25.76 1.52
N LYS A 127 0.11 -24.83 1.14
CA LYS A 127 0.94 -24.08 2.08
C LYS A 127 1.16 -22.64 1.58
N VAL A 128 1.22 -21.71 2.53
CA VAL A 128 1.62 -20.33 2.29
C VAL A 128 2.72 -19.95 3.26
N GLU A 129 3.82 -19.42 2.72
CA GLU A 129 4.84 -18.73 3.50
C GLU A 129 4.74 -17.23 3.27
N SER A 130 4.98 -16.44 4.32
CA SER A 130 4.93 -14.99 4.26
C SER A 130 6.09 -14.40 5.05
N VAL A 131 6.82 -13.47 4.42
CA VAL A 131 7.93 -12.73 5.04
C VAL A 131 7.73 -11.26 4.79
N PHE A 132 7.66 -10.48 5.88
CA PHE A 132 7.66 -9.03 5.77
C PHE A 132 9.10 -8.49 5.73
N MET A 133 9.32 -7.55 4.83
CA MET A 133 10.63 -6.98 4.52
C MET A 133 10.56 -5.46 4.55
N LYS A 134 11.65 -4.82 4.91
CA LYS A 134 11.89 -3.39 4.72
C LYS A 134 12.98 -3.22 3.66
N ALA A 135 12.80 -2.23 2.79
CA ALA A 135 13.84 -1.90 1.83
C ALA A 135 15.13 -1.44 2.54
N THR A 136 16.28 -1.87 2.05
CA THR A 136 17.57 -1.36 2.49
C THR A 136 17.80 0.05 1.92
N ASP A 137 18.75 0.79 2.47
CA ASP A 137 19.12 2.14 2.01
C ASP A 137 19.60 2.17 0.55
N TYR A 138 20.18 1.09 0.08
CA TYR A 138 20.66 0.90 -1.30
C TYR A 138 19.66 0.20 -2.22
N SER A 139 18.47 -0.14 -1.74
CA SER A 139 17.42 -0.76 -2.59
C SER A 139 16.88 0.22 -3.62
N PRO A 140 16.75 -0.17 -4.90
CA PRO A 140 16.10 0.66 -5.91
C PRO A 140 14.59 0.78 -5.69
N LEU A 141 13.99 -0.18 -5.01
CA LEU A 141 12.58 -0.14 -4.59
C LEU A 141 12.50 0.34 -3.14
N LYS A 142 11.74 1.40 -2.93
CA LYS A 142 11.49 2.00 -1.62
C LYS A 142 9.98 1.98 -1.35
#